data_37ddc5c5df6ef6685796528c71400a54
#
_entry.id   37ddc5c5df6ef6685796528c71400a54
#
_cell.length_a   1.000
_cell.length_b   1.000
_cell.length_c   1.000
_cell.angle_alpha   90.00
_cell.angle_beta   90.00
_cell.angle_gamma   90.00
#
_symmetry.space_group_name_H-M   'P 1'
#
loop_
_entity.id
_entity.type
_entity.pdbx_description
1 polymer ?
#
loop_
_entity_poly.entity_id
_entity_poly.type
_entity_poly.pdbx_seq_one_letter_code
_entity_poly.pdbx_strand_id
1 'polypeptide(L)'
;MQPRIHMPLKIIMRLFYIVLFFLISSCTEHKINYYKTETPKINLNEFFNGKLLAHGIVQDRSGKVIKRFKVDIIASWKDDIATLDEKFVYSDGSKSSRIWKLKKIGLNQFEGTAGDVEGIAEGETAGNAFYFVYDLNLPVDDSTYVVNFEDWMFLMDENTLLSRSYMSKWGFDVGEVTLVMTKTL
;
A
#
# COMPACT_ATOMS: atom_id res chain seq x y z
N MET A 1 14.40 27.99 -55.10
CA MET A 1 15.23 28.46 -53.98
C MET A 1 14.30 28.50 -52.75
N GLN A 2 14.38 27.53 -51.86
CA GLN A 2 13.58 27.58 -50.63
C GLN A 2 14.36 28.35 -49.56
N PRO A 3 13.75 29.30 -48.82
CA PRO A 3 14.41 30.00 -47.74
C PRO A 3 14.65 29.07 -46.57
N ARG A 4 15.91 28.88 -46.19
CA ARG A 4 16.27 28.23 -44.92
C ARG A 4 15.95 29.18 -43.77
N ILE A 5 14.88 28.87 -43.03
CA ILE A 5 14.54 29.60 -41.80
C ILE A 5 15.51 29.18 -40.72
N HIS A 6 16.52 30.03 -40.43
CA HIS A 6 17.41 29.84 -39.27
C HIS A 6 16.70 30.36 -38.01
N MET A 7 16.17 29.48 -37.24
CA MET A 7 15.62 29.82 -35.92
C MET A 7 16.77 30.14 -34.95
N PRO A 8 16.78 31.30 -34.28
CA PRO A 8 17.88 31.69 -33.40
C PRO A 8 17.94 30.71 -32.19
N LEU A 9 19.15 30.31 -31.80
CA LEU A 9 19.47 29.35 -30.75
C LEU A 9 18.69 29.62 -29.43
N LYS A 10 18.47 30.89 -29.09
CA LYS A 10 17.68 31.30 -27.91
C LYS A 10 16.22 30.88 -27.95
N ILE A 11 15.61 30.81 -29.14
CA ILE A 11 14.23 30.34 -29.33
C ILE A 11 14.17 28.83 -29.20
N ILE A 12 15.15 28.10 -29.76
CA ILE A 12 15.27 26.61 -29.62
C ILE A 12 15.44 26.25 -28.16
N MET A 13 16.31 26.95 -27.44
CA MET A 13 16.54 26.71 -26.01
C MET A 13 15.30 26.98 -25.15
N ARG A 14 14.55 28.06 -25.44
CA ARG A 14 13.28 28.36 -24.74
C ARG A 14 12.22 27.31 -25.02
N LEU A 15 12.08 26.83 -26.24
CA LEU A 15 11.16 25.73 -26.60
C LEU A 15 11.56 24.45 -25.92
N PHE A 16 12.83 24.12 -25.81
CA PHE A 16 13.35 22.95 -25.11
C PHE A 16 12.98 22.96 -23.60
N TYR A 17 13.15 24.14 -22.93
CA TYR A 17 12.74 24.29 -21.53
C TYR A 17 11.22 24.20 -21.34
N ILE A 18 10.43 24.70 -22.29
CA ILE A 18 8.95 24.60 -22.24
C ILE A 18 8.51 23.14 -22.41
N VAL A 19 9.10 22.38 -23.33
CA VAL A 19 8.81 20.96 -23.54
C VAL A 19 9.24 20.14 -22.31
N LEU A 20 10.41 20.43 -21.73
CA LEU A 20 10.90 19.74 -20.54
C LEU A 20 9.98 19.99 -19.32
N PHE A 21 9.41 21.19 -19.21
CA PHE A 21 8.48 21.54 -18.12
C PHE A 21 7.14 20.79 -18.21
N PHE A 22 6.66 20.45 -19.41
CA PHE A 22 5.42 19.67 -19.62
C PHE A 22 5.59 18.17 -19.37
N LEU A 23 6.81 17.64 -19.28
CA LEU A 23 7.05 16.21 -19.06
C LEU A 23 7.00 15.79 -17.59
N ILE A 24 6.87 16.73 -16.64
CA ILE A 24 6.86 16.44 -15.20
C ILE A 24 5.44 16.40 -14.60
N SER A 25 4.38 16.40 -15.38
CA SER A 25 3.00 16.46 -14.88
C SER A 25 2.22 15.19 -15.19
N SER A 26 2.66 14.04 -14.68
CA SER A 26 1.80 12.84 -14.66
C SER A 26 2.14 11.95 -13.48
N CYS A 27 2.05 12.48 -12.28
CA CYS A 27 1.72 11.62 -11.14
C CYS A 27 0.21 11.54 -11.08
N THR A 28 -0.34 10.41 -11.51
CA THR A 28 -1.76 10.09 -11.25
C THR A 28 -1.84 9.75 -9.77
N GLU A 29 -2.11 10.75 -8.94
CA GLU A 29 -2.40 10.56 -7.54
C GLU A 29 -3.64 9.67 -7.45
N HIS A 30 -3.48 8.44 -6.96
CA HIS A 30 -4.58 7.53 -6.71
C HIS A 30 -5.45 8.14 -5.60
N LYS A 31 -6.65 8.62 -5.97
CA LYS A 31 -7.54 9.26 -5.00
C LYS A 31 -8.49 8.22 -4.46
N ILE A 32 -8.39 7.93 -3.18
CA ILE A 32 -9.31 7.01 -2.48
C ILE A 32 -10.78 7.43 -2.66
N ASN A 33 -11.04 8.70 -2.86
CA ASN A 33 -12.38 9.24 -3.13
C ASN A 33 -13.08 8.69 -4.38
N TYR A 34 -12.35 8.05 -5.30
CA TYR A 34 -12.96 7.33 -6.44
C TYR A 34 -13.89 6.20 -5.97
N TYR A 35 -13.62 5.63 -4.79
CA TYR A 35 -14.37 4.50 -4.24
C TYR A 35 -15.52 4.93 -3.31
N LYS A 36 -15.75 6.23 -3.12
CA LYS A 36 -16.72 6.77 -2.14
C LYS A 36 -18.13 6.21 -2.27
N THR A 37 -18.57 5.87 -3.49
CA THR A 37 -19.89 5.32 -3.77
C THR A 37 -19.93 3.79 -3.83
N GLU A 38 -18.75 3.15 -3.81
CA GLU A 38 -18.64 1.68 -3.92
C GLU A 38 -19.17 0.98 -2.66
N THR A 39 -19.67 -0.23 -2.87
CA THR A 39 -20.25 -1.09 -1.83
C THR A 39 -19.70 -2.52 -1.94
N PRO A 40 -19.68 -3.29 -0.81
CA PRO A 40 -20.13 -2.94 0.54
C PRO A 40 -19.20 -1.88 1.17
N LYS A 41 -19.74 -0.97 1.99
CA LYS A 41 -18.89 0.02 2.65
C LYS A 41 -18.01 -0.63 3.70
N ILE A 42 -16.71 -0.34 3.66
CA ILE A 42 -15.76 -0.90 4.62
C ILE A 42 -15.93 -0.25 6.00
N ASN A 43 -16.03 -1.10 7.01
CA ASN A 43 -15.99 -0.72 8.43
C ASN A 43 -14.86 -1.51 9.08
N LEU A 44 -13.74 -0.86 9.38
CA LEU A 44 -12.56 -1.53 9.94
C LEU A 44 -12.84 -2.12 11.33
N ASN A 45 -13.74 -1.49 12.13
CA ASN A 45 -14.12 -2.02 13.44
C ASN A 45 -14.88 -3.35 13.34
N GLU A 46 -15.60 -3.55 12.26
CA GLU A 46 -16.31 -4.81 11.99
C GLU A 46 -15.40 -5.84 11.34
N PHE A 47 -14.65 -5.43 10.31
CA PHE A 47 -13.80 -6.36 9.57
C PHE A 47 -12.63 -6.85 10.43
N PHE A 48 -11.85 -5.96 11.03
CA PHE A 48 -10.71 -6.31 11.90
C PHE A 48 -11.18 -6.62 13.33
N ASN A 49 -12.07 -7.57 13.48
CA ASN A 49 -12.57 -8.04 14.78
C ASN A 49 -12.75 -9.55 14.77
N GLY A 50 -12.07 -10.24 15.70
CA GLY A 50 -12.03 -11.69 15.79
C GLY A 50 -10.84 -12.31 15.06
N LYS A 51 -11.02 -13.52 14.54
CA LYS A 51 -9.98 -14.26 13.82
C LYS A 51 -10.09 -14.04 12.32
N LEU A 52 -8.95 -13.79 11.69
CA LEU A 52 -8.85 -13.72 10.24
C LEU A 52 -7.71 -14.62 9.77
N LEU A 53 -7.84 -15.10 8.54
CA LEU A 53 -6.84 -15.86 7.83
C LEU A 53 -6.50 -15.12 6.55
N ALA A 54 -5.20 -14.87 6.32
CA ALA A 54 -4.74 -14.31 5.06
C ALA A 54 -3.82 -15.27 4.31
N HIS A 55 -3.91 -15.23 2.98
CA HIS A 55 -2.97 -15.87 2.06
C HIS A 55 -2.45 -14.82 1.09
N GLY A 56 -1.14 -14.81 0.88
CA GLY A 56 -0.53 -13.80 0.03
C GLY A 56 0.68 -14.30 -0.75
N ILE A 57 1.02 -13.48 -1.73
CA ILE A 57 2.21 -13.62 -2.57
C ILE A 57 3.00 -12.33 -2.54
N VAL A 58 4.32 -12.45 -2.60
CA VAL A 58 5.24 -11.33 -2.88
C VAL A 58 5.77 -11.50 -4.30
N GLN A 59 5.69 -10.45 -5.07
CA GLN A 59 6.17 -10.38 -6.44
C GLN A 59 7.31 -9.36 -6.55
N ASP A 60 8.34 -9.70 -7.32
CA ASP A 60 9.36 -8.72 -7.68
C ASP A 60 8.82 -7.75 -8.76
N ARG A 61 9.61 -6.73 -9.11
CA ARG A 61 9.24 -5.72 -10.11
C ARG A 61 8.96 -6.28 -11.52
N SER A 62 9.31 -7.55 -11.80
CA SER A 62 9.00 -8.22 -13.06
C SER A 62 7.66 -8.97 -13.02
N GLY A 63 6.99 -8.96 -11.86
CA GLY A 63 5.76 -9.71 -11.61
C GLY A 63 5.99 -11.18 -11.23
N LYS A 64 7.27 -11.63 -11.10
CA LYS A 64 7.58 -12.98 -10.68
C LYS A 64 7.29 -13.18 -9.21
N VAL A 65 6.51 -14.22 -8.87
CA VAL A 65 6.28 -14.60 -7.46
C VAL A 65 7.58 -15.14 -6.87
N ILE A 66 8.09 -14.43 -5.84
CA ILE A 66 9.32 -14.77 -5.13
C ILE A 66 9.07 -15.37 -3.76
N LYS A 67 7.91 -15.11 -3.15
CA LYS A 67 7.52 -15.67 -1.84
C LYS A 67 6.01 -15.84 -1.76
N ARG A 68 5.56 -16.88 -1.06
CA ARG A 68 4.16 -17.08 -0.67
C ARG A 68 4.09 -17.16 0.84
N PHE A 69 2.97 -16.74 1.41
CA PHE A 69 2.80 -16.77 2.86
C PHE A 69 1.33 -16.95 3.26
N LYS A 70 1.17 -17.44 4.49
CA LYS A 70 -0.08 -17.48 5.22
C LYS A 70 0.07 -16.63 6.47
N VAL A 71 -1.01 -15.95 6.89
CA VAL A 71 -1.02 -15.19 8.14
C VAL A 71 -2.26 -15.58 8.95
N ASP A 72 -2.04 -16.04 10.16
CA ASP A 72 -3.11 -16.14 11.17
C ASP A 72 -3.16 -14.81 11.93
N ILE A 73 -4.32 -14.16 11.95
CA ILE A 73 -4.51 -12.83 12.53
C ILE A 73 -5.56 -12.91 13.65
N ILE A 74 -5.24 -12.32 14.80
CA ILE A 74 -6.21 -12.10 15.87
C ILE A 74 -6.36 -10.58 16.02
N ALA A 75 -7.54 -10.08 15.70
CA ALA A 75 -7.85 -8.68 15.75
C ALA A 75 -8.89 -8.36 16.84
N SER A 76 -8.69 -7.26 17.54
CA SER A 76 -9.64 -6.79 18.57
C SER A 76 -9.56 -5.27 18.69
N TRP A 77 -10.70 -4.66 19.02
CA TRP A 77 -10.80 -3.24 19.30
C TRP A 77 -10.99 -2.98 20.78
N LYS A 78 -10.31 -1.97 21.29
CA LYS A 78 -10.56 -1.38 22.58
C LYS A 78 -10.65 0.13 22.38
N ASP A 79 -11.83 0.68 22.60
CA ASP A 79 -12.14 2.07 22.25
C ASP A 79 -11.85 2.32 20.75
N ASP A 80 -11.08 3.34 20.41
CA ASP A 80 -10.70 3.69 19.03
C ASP A 80 -9.39 3.03 18.56
N ILE A 81 -8.89 2.01 19.27
CA ILE A 81 -7.62 1.34 18.95
C ILE A 81 -7.84 -0.14 18.67
N ALA A 82 -7.51 -0.54 17.44
CA ALA A 82 -7.38 -1.97 17.10
C ALA A 82 -5.99 -2.49 17.43
N THR A 83 -5.94 -3.75 17.84
CA THR A 83 -4.71 -4.55 17.88
C THR A 83 -4.89 -5.71 16.91
N LEU A 84 -3.97 -5.86 15.96
CA LEU A 84 -3.92 -7.00 15.05
C LEU A 84 -2.62 -7.76 15.36
N ASP A 85 -2.76 -8.96 15.95
CA ASP A 85 -1.64 -9.89 16.19
C ASP A 85 -1.54 -10.83 14.98
N GLU A 86 -0.49 -10.67 14.19
CA GLU A 86 -0.24 -11.35 12.92
C GLU A 86 0.88 -12.37 13.07
N LYS A 87 0.61 -13.63 12.67
CA LYS A 87 1.59 -14.72 12.67
C LYS A 87 1.78 -15.24 11.25
N PHE A 88 2.94 -15.00 10.69
CA PHE A 88 3.31 -15.36 9.33
C PHE A 88 3.98 -16.72 9.27
N VAL A 89 3.61 -17.49 8.25
CA VAL A 89 4.31 -18.71 7.84
C VAL A 89 4.58 -18.60 6.34
N TYR A 90 5.84 -18.61 5.97
CA TYR A 90 6.29 -18.45 4.59
C TYR A 90 6.51 -19.80 3.89
N SER A 91 6.54 -19.81 2.56
CA SER A 91 6.71 -21.03 1.75
C SER A 91 8.06 -21.71 1.90
N ASP A 92 9.07 -21.02 2.43
CA ASP A 92 10.38 -21.55 2.79
C ASP A 92 10.41 -22.15 4.21
N GLY A 93 9.29 -22.14 4.93
CA GLY A 93 9.15 -22.63 6.30
C GLY A 93 9.53 -21.59 7.37
N SER A 94 10.07 -20.44 6.98
CA SER A 94 10.36 -19.35 7.92
C SER A 94 9.08 -18.78 8.54
N LYS A 95 9.21 -18.17 9.72
CA LYS A 95 8.10 -17.58 10.47
C LYS A 95 8.47 -16.19 10.94
N SER A 96 7.49 -15.30 11.00
CA SER A 96 7.62 -14.00 11.65
C SER A 96 6.30 -13.62 12.32
N SER A 97 6.32 -12.54 13.08
CA SER A 97 5.12 -11.97 13.69
C SER A 97 5.19 -10.46 13.65
N ARG A 98 4.02 -9.82 13.60
CA ARG A 98 3.85 -8.37 13.66
C ARG A 98 2.63 -8.06 14.51
N ILE A 99 2.69 -6.99 15.27
CA ILE A 99 1.54 -6.46 15.99
C ILE A 99 1.30 -5.04 15.50
N TRP A 100 0.19 -4.84 14.80
CA TRP A 100 -0.31 -3.53 14.48
C TRP A 100 -1.14 -2.96 15.62
N LYS A 101 -0.96 -1.66 15.84
CA LYS A 101 -1.90 -0.80 16.57
C LYS A 101 -2.46 0.18 15.58
N LEU A 102 -3.74 0.05 15.25
CA LEU A 102 -4.45 0.94 14.35
C LEU A 102 -5.40 1.81 15.16
N LYS A 103 -5.20 3.13 15.13
CA LYS A 103 -5.99 4.11 15.88
C LYS A 103 -6.90 4.88 14.93
N LYS A 104 -8.18 4.92 15.24
CA LYS A 104 -9.13 5.80 14.56
C LYS A 104 -8.95 7.23 15.07
N ILE A 105 -8.62 8.17 14.18
CA ILE A 105 -8.36 9.58 14.51
C ILE A 105 -9.41 10.55 13.93
N GLY A 106 -10.28 10.03 13.07
CA GLY A 106 -11.36 10.81 12.43
C GLY A 106 -12.46 9.91 11.90
N LEU A 107 -13.40 10.46 11.15
CA LEU A 107 -14.52 9.70 10.61
C LEU A 107 -14.03 8.55 9.70
N ASN A 108 -13.07 8.85 8.83
CA ASN A 108 -12.51 7.92 7.84
C ASN A 108 -10.98 7.86 7.93
N GLN A 109 -10.36 8.41 8.95
CA GLN A 109 -8.91 8.55 9.09
C GLN A 109 -8.37 7.69 10.21
N PHE A 110 -7.21 7.08 9.96
CA PHE A 110 -6.56 6.14 10.85
C PHE A 110 -5.06 6.40 10.89
N GLU A 111 -4.46 6.14 12.05
CA GLU A 111 -3.02 6.07 12.23
C GLU A 111 -2.64 4.66 12.65
N GLY A 112 -1.49 4.18 12.17
CA GLY A 112 -1.00 2.85 12.53
C GLY A 112 0.45 2.86 13.00
N THR A 113 0.77 1.91 13.89
CA THR A 113 2.15 1.64 14.29
C THR A 113 2.39 0.14 14.39
N ALA A 114 3.59 -0.31 14.01
CA ALA A 114 4.08 -1.67 14.24
C ALA A 114 5.58 -1.63 14.55
N GLY A 115 6.12 -2.73 15.06
CA GLY A 115 7.52 -2.77 15.52
C GLY A 115 8.57 -2.64 14.40
N ASP A 116 8.17 -2.92 13.15
CA ASP A 116 8.99 -2.84 11.96
C ASP A 116 8.61 -1.67 11.04
N VAL A 117 7.68 -0.81 11.47
CA VAL A 117 7.26 0.40 10.75
C VAL A 117 8.01 1.60 11.31
N GLU A 118 8.53 2.43 10.41
CA GLU A 118 9.21 3.67 10.76
C GLU A 118 8.18 4.81 10.84
N GLY A 119 8.11 5.46 12.02
CA GLY A 119 7.16 6.54 12.25
C GLY A 119 5.71 6.06 12.41
N ILE A 120 4.79 6.77 11.79
CA ILE A 120 3.35 6.55 11.85
C ILE A 120 2.85 6.25 10.44
N ALA A 121 2.13 5.14 10.31
CA ALA A 121 1.38 4.83 9.10
C ALA A 121 0.08 5.65 9.05
N GLU A 122 -0.29 6.11 7.87
CA GLU A 122 -1.49 6.90 7.65
C GLU A 122 -2.52 6.12 6.84
N GLY A 123 -3.78 6.20 7.22
CA GLY A 123 -4.85 5.46 6.55
C GLY A 123 -6.13 6.26 6.35
N GLU A 124 -6.81 5.97 5.25
CA GLU A 124 -8.11 6.56 4.91
C GLU A 124 -9.06 5.52 4.32
N THR A 125 -10.35 5.61 4.68
CA THR A 125 -11.41 4.77 4.09
C THR A 125 -12.35 5.59 3.21
N ALA A 126 -12.77 5.01 2.07
CA ALA A 126 -13.87 5.54 1.27
C ALA A 126 -14.61 4.40 0.54
N GLY A 127 -15.94 4.35 0.70
CA GLY A 127 -16.75 3.27 0.13
C GLY A 127 -16.28 1.90 0.61
N ASN A 128 -15.89 1.03 -0.32
CA ASN A 128 -15.35 -0.31 -0.01
C ASN A 128 -13.83 -0.35 0.15
N ALA A 129 -13.14 0.78 0.00
CA ALA A 129 -11.68 0.85 0.01
C ALA A 129 -11.10 1.36 1.33
N PHE A 130 -9.95 0.82 1.71
CA PHE A 130 -9.04 1.33 2.72
C PHE A 130 -7.65 1.49 2.11
N TYR A 131 -7.14 2.70 2.09
CA TYR A 131 -5.78 3.04 1.68
C TYR A 131 -4.93 3.23 2.92
N PHE A 132 -3.72 2.64 2.93
CA PHE A 132 -2.83 2.68 4.07
C PHE A 132 -1.39 2.80 3.58
N VAL A 133 -0.65 3.82 4.04
CA VAL A 133 0.70 4.11 3.58
C VAL A 133 1.66 4.16 4.76
N TYR A 134 2.85 3.55 4.60
CA TYR A 134 3.87 3.49 5.64
C TYR A 134 5.24 3.13 5.09
N ASP A 135 6.27 3.43 5.87
CA ASP A 135 7.64 3.01 5.63
C ASP A 135 7.97 1.79 6.50
N LEU A 136 8.40 0.71 5.87
CA LEU A 136 8.72 -0.55 6.52
C LEU A 136 10.23 -0.80 6.54
N ASN A 137 10.78 -1.14 7.70
CA ASN A 137 12.13 -1.65 7.86
C ASN A 137 12.20 -3.11 7.42
N LEU A 138 12.52 -3.34 6.15
CA LEU A 138 12.53 -4.66 5.53
C LEU A 138 13.93 -5.29 5.62
N PRO A 139 14.12 -6.39 6.36
CA PRO A 139 15.37 -7.13 6.35
C PRO A 139 15.52 -7.88 5.01
N VAL A 140 16.66 -7.67 4.36
CA VAL A 140 17.05 -8.38 3.12
C VAL A 140 18.51 -8.78 3.27
N ASP A 141 18.77 -10.08 3.31
CA ASP A 141 20.08 -10.65 3.63
C ASP A 141 20.62 -10.07 4.96
N ASP A 142 21.83 -9.52 4.97
CA ASP A 142 22.49 -8.93 6.15
C ASP A 142 22.19 -7.43 6.33
N SER A 143 21.26 -6.88 5.57
CA SER A 143 20.94 -5.44 5.58
C SER A 143 19.47 -5.19 5.86
N THR A 144 19.16 -4.01 6.38
CA THR A 144 17.78 -3.54 6.54
C THR A 144 17.55 -2.34 5.62
N TYR A 145 16.46 -2.37 4.89
CA TYR A 145 16.08 -1.32 3.97
C TYR A 145 14.75 -0.71 4.37
N VAL A 146 14.68 0.60 4.38
CA VAL A 146 13.40 1.32 4.46
C VAL A 146 12.75 1.25 3.09
N VAL A 147 11.54 0.69 3.03
CA VAL A 147 10.74 0.51 1.82
C VAL A 147 9.37 1.11 2.08
N ASN A 148 8.92 1.99 1.19
CA ASN A 148 7.59 2.55 1.25
C ASN A 148 6.56 1.54 0.76
N PHE A 149 5.48 1.39 1.51
CA PHE A 149 4.34 0.55 1.19
C PHE A 149 3.09 1.41 1.01
N GLU A 150 2.40 1.20 -0.08
CA GLU A 150 1.07 1.74 -0.35
C GLU A 150 0.08 0.58 -0.48
N ASP A 151 -0.68 0.35 0.58
CA ASP A 151 -1.65 -0.75 0.66
C ASP A 151 -3.03 -0.29 0.22
N TRP A 152 -3.54 -0.91 -0.82
CA TRP A 152 -4.92 -0.77 -1.28
C TRP A 152 -5.70 -2.00 -0.90
N MET A 153 -6.67 -1.84 -0.01
CA MET A 153 -7.52 -2.90 0.50
C MET A 153 -8.95 -2.65 0.07
N PHE A 154 -9.61 -3.68 -0.47
CA PHE A 154 -10.96 -3.61 -0.97
C PHE A 154 -11.84 -4.66 -0.30
N LEU A 155 -12.90 -4.21 0.37
CA LEU A 155 -13.91 -5.11 0.91
C LEU A 155 -14.73 -5.67 -0.26
N MET A 156 -14.66 -6.99 -0.45
CA MET A 156 -15.33 -7.69 -1.55
C MET A 156 -16.73 -8.16 -1.14
N ASP A 157 -16.84 -8.62 0.10
CA ASP A 157 -18.07 -9.01 0.79
C ASP A 157 -17.87 -8.86 2.31
N GLU A 158 -18.84 -9.23 3.14
CA GLU A 158 -18.80 -9.08 4.60
C GLU A 158 -17.61 -9.78 5.28
N ASN A 159 -17.04 -10.79 4.62
CA ASN A 159 -16.02 -11.66 5.19
C ASN A 159 -14.69 -11.65 4.43
N THR A 160 -14.64 -11.05 3.25
CA THR A 160 -13.48 -11.13 2.34
C THR A 160 -12.95 -9.74 2.00
N LEU A 161 -11.65 -9.56 2.19
CA LEU A 161 -10.91 -8.35 1.83
C LEU A 161 -9.74 -8.74 0.93
N LEU A 162 -9.65 -8.09 -0.22
CA LEU A 162 -8.52 -8.19 -1.14
C LEU A 162 -7.58 -7.01 -0.92
N SER A 163 -6.29 -7.26 -0.79
CA SER A 163 -5.26 -6.23 -0.67
C SER A 163 -4.21 -6.37 -1.75
N ARG A 164 -3.78 -5.22 -2.25
CA ARG A 164 -2.61 -5.07 -3.10
C ARG A 164 -1.74 -3.94 -2.56
N SER A 165 -0.49 -4.27 -2.25
CA SER A 165 0.51 -3.35 -1.75
C SER A 165 1.55 -3.09 -2.83
N TYR A 166 1.80 -1.83 -3.11
CA TYR A 166 2.92 -1.41 -3.96
C TYR A 166 4.10 -1.08 -3.06
N MET A 167 5.26 -1.63 -3.41
CA MET A 167 6.50 -1.41 -2.69
C MET A 167 7.42 -0.51 -3.51
N SER A 168 7.87 0.59 -2.94
CA SER A 168 8.79 1.49 -3.61
C SER A 168 9.99 1.85 -2.72
N LYS A 169 11.12 2.17 -3.36
CA LYS A 169 12.32 2.68 -2.69
C LYS A 169 12.94 3.78 -3.54
N TRP A 170 13.18 4.93 -2.92
CA TRP A 170 13.71 6.12 -3.60
C TRP A 170 12.88 6.54 -4.83
N GLY A 171 11.55 6.29 -4.78
CA GLY A 171 10.63 6.58 -5.88
C GLY A 171 10.63 5.56 -7.03
N PHE A 172 11.30 4.40 -6.87
CA PHE A 172 11.27 3.31 -7.85
C PHE A 172 10.51 2.12 -7.29
N ASP A 173 9.66 1.52 -8.11
CA ASP A 173 8.95 0.28 -7.77
C ASP A 173 9.95 -0.85 -7.60
N VAL A 174 9.85 -1.58 -6.48
CA VAL A 174 10.73 -2.71 -6.16
C VAL A 174 9.98 -4.03 -6.09
N GLY A 175 8.65 -4.00 -5.95
CA GLY A 175 7.80 -5.19 -5.92
C GLY A 175 6.38 -4.91 -5.49
N GLU A 176 5.60 -5.97 -5.34
CA GLU A 176 4.20 -5.92 -4.93
C GLU A 176 3.88 -7.06 -3.97
N VAL A 177 2.90 -6.83 -3.12
CA VAL A 177 2.26 -7.90 -2.33
C VAL A 177 0.79 -7.94 -2.70
N THR A 178 0.28 -9.12 -3.01
CA THR A 178 -1.16 -9.36 -3.15
C THR A 178 -1.58 -10.37 -2.10
N LEU A 179 -2.64 -10.07 -1.37
CA LEU A 179 -3.19 -10.99 -0.37
C LEU A 179 -4.72 -10.92 -0.32
N VAL A 180 -5.29 -12.02 0.14
CA VAL A 180 -6.72 -12.13 0.48
C VAL A 180 -6.81 -12.41 1.97
N MET A 181 -7.59 -11.62 2.69
CA MET A 181 -7.97 -11.87 4.08
C MET A 181 -9.42 -12.33 4.17
N THR A 182 -9.65 -13.34 4.97
CA THR A 182 -11.00 -13.90 5.22
C THR A 182 -11.26 -13.99 6.71
N LYS A 183 -12.43 -13.55 7.15
CA LYS A 183 -12.87 -13.80 8.53
C LYS A 183 -13.11 -15.28 8.73
N THR A 184 -12.60 -15.83 9.83
CA THR A 184 -12.89 -17.22 10.21
C THR A 184 -13.98 -17.22 11.28
N LEU A 185 -15.04 -17.99 11.01
CA LEU A 185 -16.15 -18.20 11.95
C LEU A 185 -15.70 -18.94 13.21
#